data_0ab14d5fcfcc91eb71c59e614f523196
#
_entry.id   0ab14d5fcfcc91eb71c59e614f523196
#
_cell.length_a   1.000
_cell.length_b   1.000
_cell.length_c   1.000
_cell.angle_alpha   90.00
_cell.angle_beta   90.00
_cell.angle_gamma   90.00
#
_symmetry.space_group_name_H-M   'P 1'
#
loop_
_entity.id
_entity.type
_entity.pdbx_description
1 polymer ?
#
loop_
_entity_poly.entity_id
_entity_poly.type
_entity_poly.pdbx_seq_one_letter_code
_entity_poly.pdbx_strand_id
1 'polypeptide(L)'
;MRERKTAFIALVLIVAGGLGLAKQPESHYQRKWCEAQHGRTEVRLPDRTRVDCILDTHAVEVDFARKWAEAIGQSLHYSRMTGKRAGILLIMLSPKDQKHLDRLLNVVRHFNLPIDVFTIE
;
A
#
# COMPACT_ATOMS: atom_id res chain seq x y z
N MET A 1 -0.46 16.81 15.62
CA MET A 1 -0.48 15.75 15.21
C MET A 1 -1.17 15.58 14.03
N ARG A 2 -0.83 15.12 13.20
CA ARG A 2 -1.36 14.97 12.11
C ARG A 2 -2.18 13.90 11.99
N GLU A 3 -3.22 13.97 11.52
CA GLU A 3 -3.96 12.95 11.40
C GLU A 3 -3.70 12.18 10.28
N ARG A 4 -3.64 11.07 10.31
CA ARG A 4 -3.37 10.27 9.37
C ARG A 4 -4.54 9.98 8.63
N LYS A 5 -4.64 10.19 7.52
CA LYS A 5 -5.63 9.88 6.77
C LYS A 5 -5.59 8.60 6.28
N THR A 6 -6.43 7.78 6.41
CA THR A 6 -6.38 6.53 5.94
C THR A 6 -7.33 6.55 4.90
N ALA A 7 -6.98 6.41 3.81
CA ALA A 7 -7.86 6.47 2.77
C ALA A 7 -8.43 5.18 2.52
N PHE A 8 -9.54 4.93 2.55
CA PHE A 8 -10.03 3.76 2.22
C PHE A 8 -10.75 3.81 1.07
N ILE A 9 -10.75 3.06 0.21
CA ILE A 9 -11.26 2.99 -0.90
C ILE A 9 -12.09 1.96 -0.91
N ALA A 10 -12.91 1.98 -0.57
CA ALA A 10 -13.66 0.93 -0.47
C ALA A 10 -14.42 0.69 -1.47
N LEU A 11 -14.78 0.38 -1.98
CA LEU A 11 -15.45 0.13 -2.60
C LEU A 11 -16.10 -0.64 -3.02
N VAL A 12 -16.35 -0.91 -3.20
CA VAL A 12 -16.88 -1.48 -3.58
C VAL A 12 -17.44 -2.23 -4.08
N LEU A 13 -17.51 -2.50 -4.28
CA LEU A 13 -17.93 -3.09 -4.79
C LEU A 13 -18.23 -4.02 -5.10
N ILE A 14 -18.20 -4.31 -5.23
CA ILE A 14 -18.23 -4.98 -5.51
C ILE A 14 -18.83 -5.84 -5.78
N VAL A 15 -19.02 -6.03 -6.01
CA VAL A 15 -19.41 -6.71 -6.27
C VAL A 15 -19.77 -7.52 -6.69
N ALA A 16 -19.70 -7.57 -6.87
CA ALA A 16 -20.05 -7.98 -7.43
C ALA A 16 -20.07 -9.17 -7.69
N GLY A 17 -20.20 -9.43 -7.73
CA GLY A 17 -20.31 -10.42 -8.22
C GLY A 17 -19.70 -11.44 -7.84
N GLY A 18 -19.20 -11.35 -7.20
CA GLY A 18 -18.55 -12.26 -6.74
C GLY A 18 -18.50 -13.46 -7.31
N LEU A 19 -18.30 -13.69 -8.11
CA LEU A 19 -18.21 -14.81 -8.59
C LEU A 19 -17.04 -15.37 -8.42
N GLY A 20 -16.57 -15.67 -7.51
CA GLY A 20 -15.42 -16.35 -7.35
C GLY A 20 -14.40 -15.87 -8.21
N LEU A 21 -14.16 -14.74 -8.24
CA LEU A 21 -13.20 -14.29 -9.08
C LEU A 21 -11.87 -14.73 -8.68
N ALA A 22 -11.07 -15.08 -9.56
CA ALA A 22 -9.72 -15.47 -9.28
C ALA A 22 -8.98 -14.28 -8.76
N LYS A 23 -8.04 -14.52 -7.90
CA LYS A 23 -7.23 -13.48 -7.35
C LYS A 23 -6.44 -12.83 -8.47
N GLN A 24 -6.38 -11.55 -8.49
CA GLN A 24 -5.60 -10.82 -9.47
C GLN A 24 -4.14 -10.71 -9.00
N PRO A 25 -3.19 -10.51 -9.92
CA PRO A 25 -1.80 -10.30 -9.51
C PRO A 25 -1.67 -8.96 -8.82
N GLU A 26 -0.61 -8.83 -8.05
CA GLU A 26 -0.35 -7.60 -7.31
C GLU A 26 -0.36 -6.39 -8.24
N SER A 27 0.21 -6.52 -9.44
CA SER A 27 0.27 -5.41 -10.38
C SER A 27 -1.09 -4.87 -10.80
N HIS A 28 -2.12 -5.71 -10.74
CA HIS A 28 -3.46 -5.27 -11.05
C HIS A 28 -3.93 -4.22 -10.03
N TYR A 29 -3.74 -4.52 -8.75
CA TYR A 29 -4.17 -3.61 -7.69
C TYR A 29 -3.28 -2.37 -7.67
N GLN A 30 -1.98 -2.56 -7.88
CA GLN A 30 -1.03 -1.47 -7.90
C GLN A 30 -1.40 -0.45 -8.97
N ARG A 31 -1.62 -0.93 -10.19
CA ARG A 31 -1.94 -0.03 -11.26
C ARG A 31 -3.27 0.66 -11.04
N LYS A 32 -4.27 -0.09 -10.65
CA LYS A 32 -5.60 0.47 -10.43
C LYS A 32 -5.57 1.59 -9.40
N TRP A 33 -4.93 1.35 -8.28
CA TRP A 33 -4.88 2.33 -7.20
C TRP A 33 -4.01 3.52 -7.58
N CYS A 34 -2.85 3.25 -8.16
CA CYS A 34 -1.90 4.30 -8.47
C CYS A 34 -2.45 5.26 -9.51
N GLU A 35 -3.13 4.74 -10.53
CA GLU A 35 -3.73 5.58 -11.54
C GLU A 35 -4.86 6.42 -10.95
N ALA A 36 -5.64 5.85 -10.05
CA ALA A 36 -6.71 6.61 -9.41
C ALA A 36 -6.16 7.75 -8.56
N GLN A 37 -4.91 7.62 -8.09
CA GLN A 37 -4.26 8.66 -7.31
C GLN A 37 -3.42 9.58 -8.19
N HIS A 38 -3.47 9.40 -9.51
CA HIS A 38 -2.70 10.19 -10.48
C HIS A 38 -1.19 10.01 -10.26
N GLY A 39 -0.78 8.81 -9.85
CA GLY A 39 0.62 8.52 -9.61
C GLY A 39 1.29 7.84 -10.80
N ARG A 40 2.57 7.52 -10.63
CA ARG A 40 3.33 6.79 -11.62
C ARG A 40 3.78 5.46 -11.04
N THR A 41 3.57 4.39 -11.78
CA THR A 41 3.93 3.06 -11.30
C THR A 41 5.35 2.69 -11.69
N GLU A 42 5.94 1.78 -10.94
CA GLU A 42 7.22 1.17 -11.28
C GLU A 42 8.34 2.16 -11.57
N VAL A 43 8.57 3.06 -10.67
CA VAL A 43 9.60 4.07 -10.88
C VAL A 43 10.94 3.58 -10.35
N ARG A 44 11.92 3.47 -11.25
CA ARG A 44 13.23 2.98 -10.86
C ARG A 44 14.02 4.08 -10.18
N LEU A 45 14.67 3.73 -9.11
CA LEU A 45 15.49 4.67 -8.34
C LEU A 45 16.97 4.47 -8.68
N PRO A 46 17.83 5.43 -8.29
CA PRO A 46 19.26 5.33 -8.60
C PRO A 46 19.94 4.07 -8.12
N ASP A 47 19.49 3.49 -7.01
CA ASP A 47 20.08 2.29 -6.45
C ASP A 47 19.50 1.04 -7.11
N ARG A 48 18.70 1.23 -8.18
CA ARG A 48 18.10 0.13 -8.93
C ARG A 48 16.90 -0.53 -8.29
N THR A 49 16.45 -0.06 -7.14
CA THR A 49 15.19 -0.52 -6.61
C THR A 49 14.07 0.18 -7.36
N ARG A 50 12.85 -0.32 -7.24
CA ARG A 50 11.74 0.27 -7.92
C ARG A 50 10.61 0.52 -6.97
N VAL A 51 10.09 1.73 -6.99
CA VAL A 51 8.96 2.09 -6.16
C VAL A 51 7.72 1.68 -6.92
N ASP A 52 6.78 1.03 -6.23
CA ASP A 52 5.56 0.56 -6.88
C ASP A 52 4.68 1.71 -7.36
N CYS A 53 4.56 2.76 -6.58
CA CYS A 53 3.74 3.90 -6.97
C CYS A 53 4.29 5.17 -6.36
N ILE A 54 4.57 6.18 -7.20
CA ILE A 54 5.02 7.47 -6.69
C ILE A 54 3.94 8.50 -6.91
N LEU A 55 3.56 9.15 -5.83
CA LEU A 55 2.61 10.25 -5.84
C LEU A 55 3.39 11.54 -5.58
N ASP A 56 2.74 12.67 -5.66
CA ASP A 56 3.40 13.93 -5.33
C ASP A 56 3.89 13.91 -3.88
N THR A 57 3.14 13.29 -2.99
CA THR A 57 3.43 13.34 -1.56
C THR A 57 4.05 12.07 -1.02
N HIS A 58 3.87 10.95 -1.67
CA HIS A 58 4.25 9.65 -1.10
C HIS A 58 5.01 8.78 -2.07
N ALA A 59 5.88 7.95 -1.53
CA ALA A 59 6.47 6.84 -2.25
C ALA A 59 5.81 5.60 -1.64
N VAL A 60 5.06 4.85 -2.42
CA VAL A 60 4.18 3.81 -1.91
C VAL A 60 4.63 2.42 -2.32
N GLU A 61 4.73 1.54 -1.33
CA GLU A 61 4.98 0.14 -1.54
C GLU A 61 3.63 -0.56 -1.57
N VAL A 62 3.43 -1.48 -2.52
CA VAL A 62 2.18 -2.21 -2.66
C VAL A 62 2.45 -3.67 -2.38
N ASP A 63 1.71 -4.27 -1.48
CA ASP A 63 1.90 -5.68 -1.15
C ASP A 63 0.61 -6.33 -0.72
N PHE A 64 0.53 -7.64 -0.90
CA PHE A 64 -0.57 -8.39 -0.33
C PHE A 64 -0.44 -8.33 1.20
N ALA A 65 -1.56 -8.36 1.88
CA ALA A 65 -1.59 -8.17 3.34
C ALA A 65 -0.64 -9.10 4.09
N ARG A 66 -0.47 -10.33 3.64
CA ARG A 66 0.38 -11.27 4.35
C ARG A 66 1.85 -10.84 4.35
N LYS A 67 2.22 -9.90 3.47
CA LYS A 67 3.59 -9.45 3.42
C LYS A 67 3.79 -8.12 4.13
N TRP A 68 2.93 -7.86 5.07
CA TRP A 68 2.91 -6.57 5.80
C TRP A 68 4.27 -6.19 6.40
N ALA A 69 5.00 -7.17 6.90
CA ALA A 69 6.27 -6.88 7.57
C ALA A 69 7.34 -6.44 6.57
N GLU A 70 7.38 -7.08 5.40
CA GLU A 70 8.33 -6.71 4.39
C GLU A 70 8.04 -5.31 3.88
N ALA A 71 6.78 -4.96 3.78
CA ALA A 71 6.36 -3.66 3.28
C ALA A 71 6.89 -2.52 4.13
N ILE A 72 7.06 -2.74 5.42
CA ILE A 72 7.59 -1.70 6.31
C ILE A 72 8.98 -1.27 5.86
N GLY A 73 9.87 -2.23 5.68
CA GLY A 73 11.25 -1.91 5.31
C GLY A 73 11.32 -1.28 3.93
N GLN A 74 10.56 -1.81 2.97
CA GLN A 74 10.61 -1.30 1.61
C GLN A 74 10.05 0.12 1.53
N SER A 75 8.95 0.39 2.21
CA SER A 75 8.35 1.73 2.18
C SER A 75 9.27 2.78 2.80
N LEU A 76 9.95 2.41 3.88
CA LEU A 76 10.87 3.33 4.52
C LEU A 76 12.09 3.59 3.63
N HIS A 77 12.57 2.55 2.95
CA HIS A 77 13.70 2.70 2.02
C HIS A 77 13.31 3.65 0.89
N TYR A 78 12.14 3.49 0.30
CA TYR A 78 11.70 4.34 -0.79
C TYR A 78 11.52 5.78 -0.31
N SER A 79 11.02 5.95 0.91
CA SER A 79 10.86 7.27 1.48
C SER A 79 12.22 7.96 1.60
N ARG A 80 13.22 7.21 2.09
CA ARG A 80 14.54 7.76 2.25
C ARG A 80 15.15 8.15 0.91
N MET A 81 14.95 7.33 -0.11
CA MET A 81 15.53 7.57 -1.42
C MET A 81 14.85 8.73 -2.17
N THR A 82 13.58 8.96 -1.95
CA THR A 82 12.82 9.93 -2.71
C THR A 82 12.57 11.24 -1.97
N GLY A 83 12.74 11.21 -0.66
CA GLY A 83 12.39 12.37 0.15
C GLY A 83 10.88 12.52 0.34
N LYS A 84 10.08 11.56 -0.14
CA LYS A 84 8.64 11.61 -0.02
C LYS A 84 8.22 10.78 1.19
N ARG A 85 7.02 11.01 1.68
CA ARG A 85 6.53 10.28 2.84
C ARG A 85 6.31 8.83 2.46
N ALA A 86 6.61 7.91 3.36
CA ALA A 86 6.40 6.50 3.09
C ALA A 86 4.92 6.15 3.12
N GLY A 87 4.51 5.32 2.18
CA GLY A 87 3.15 4.80 2.16
C GLY A 87 3.18 3.31 1.90
N ILE A 88 2.19 2.60 2.42
CA ILE A 88 2.00 1.19 2.13
C ILE A 88 0.56 1.03 1.68
N LEU A 89 0.39 0.44 0.51
CA LEU A 89 -0.94 0.03 0.06
C LEU A 89 -1.04 -1.46 0.28
N LEU A 90 -1.91 -1.86 1.21
CA LEU A 90 -2.06 -3.26 1.54
C LEU A 90 -3.25 -3.84 0.81
N ILE A 91 -3.04 -4.91 0.05
CA ILE A 91 -4.10 -5.56 -0.71
C ILE A 91 -4.78 -6.58 0.18
N MET A 92 -6.06 -6.35 0.43
CA MET A 92 -6.86 -7.18 1.32
C MET A 92 -7.70 -8.13 0.49
N LEU A 93 -7.42 -9.42 0.53
CA LEU A 93 -8.11 -10.39 -0.30
C LEU A 93 -9.33 -11.03 0.35
N SER A 94 -9.37 -11.02 1.67
CA SER A 94 -10.49 -11.62 2.39
C SER A 94 -10.51 -11.09 3.81
N PRO A 95 -11.59 -11.34 4.56
CA PRO A 95 -11.63 -10.91 5.95
C PRO A 95 -10.50 -11.47 6.80
N LYS A 96 -9.88 -12.59 6.35
CA LYS A 96 -8.81 -13.18 7.11
C LYS A 96 -7.58 -12.28 7.10
N ASP A 97 -7.49 -11.34 6.19
CA ASP A 97 -6.34 -10.46 6.10
C ASP A 97 -6.36 -9.35 7.14
N GLN A 98 -7.48 -9.17 7.83
CA GLN A 98 -7.57 -8.13 8.85
C GLN A 98 -6.47 -8.25 9.90
N LYS A 99 -6.08 -9.47 10.26
CA LYS A 99 -5.04 -9.65 11.25
C LYS A 99 -3.70 -9.08 10.79
N HIS A 100 -3.44 -9.10 9.48
CA HIS A 100 -2.20 -8.57 8.94
C HIS A 100 -2.20 -7.04 8.97
N LEU A 101 -3.33 -6.45 8.65
CA LEU A 101 -3.48 -5.00 8.74
C LEU A 101 -3.32 -4.54 10.18
N ASP A 102 -3.93 -5.28 11.12
CA ASP A 102 -3.83 -4.92 12.53
C ASP A 102 -2.38 -4.98 13.00
N ARG A 103 -1.63 -5.98 12.57
CA ARG A 103 -0.23 -6.11 12.95
C ARG A 103 0.58 -4.95 12.40
N LEU A 104 0.36 -4.61 11.14
CA LEU A 104 1.05 -3.50 10.52
C LEU A 104 0.76 -2.21 11.28
N LEU A 105 -0.50 -1.92 11.54
CA LEU A 105 -0.87 -0.70 12.23
C LEU A 105 -0.31 -0.66 13.64
N ASN A 106 -0.27 -1.80 14.33
CA ASN A 106 0.26 -1.84 15.68
C ASN A 106 1.75 -1.54 15.70
N VAL A 107 2.51 -2.06 14.74
CA VAL A 107 3.94 -1.79 14.68
C VAL A 107 4.17 -0.31 14.32
N VAL A 108 3.44 0.20 13.35
CA VAL A 108 3.57 1.59 12.94
C VAL A 108 3.31 2.52 14.12
N ARG A 109 2.26 2.24 14.88
CA ARG A 109 1.94 3.09 16.03
C ARG A 109 2.92 2.95 17.16
N HIS A 110 3.27 1.73 17.48
CA HIS A 110 4.17 1.47 18.62
C HIS A 110 5.51 2.18 18.44
N PHE A 111 6.08 2.11 17.24
CA PHE A 111 7.37 2.72 16.99
C PHE A 111 7.27 4.11 16.36
N ASN A 112 6.03 4.61 16.22
CA ASN A 112 5.81 5.92 15.67
C ASN A 112 6.48 6.07 14.31
N LEU A 113 6.29 5.09 13.45
CA LEU A 113 6.92 5.12 12.13
C LEU A 113 6.20 6.10 11.19
N PRO A 114 6.95 6.84 10.40
CA PRO A 114 6.34 7.82 9.50
C PRO A 114 5.81 7.18 8.23
N ILE A 115 4.85 6.30 8.38
CA ILE A 115 4.25 5.55 7.27
C ILE A 115 2.75 5.74 7.29
N ASP A 116 2.18 6.07 6.15
CA ASP A 116 0.73 6.12 6.02
C ASP A 116 0.27 4.82 5.36
N VAL A 117 -0.79 4.23 5.86
CA VAL A 117 -1.27 2.94 5.39
C VAL A 117 -2.60 3.12 4.68
N PHE A 118 -2.67 2.55 3.47
CA PHE A 118 -3.86 2.56 2.65
C PHE A 118 -4.24 1.11 2.36
N THR A 119 -5.49 0.85 2.05
CA THR A 119 -5.92 -0.52 1.72
C THR A 119 -6.72 -0.52 0.42
N ILE A 120 -6.74 -1.67 -0.24
CA ILE A 120 -7.54 -1.87 -1.43
C ILE A 120 -8.03 -3.31 -1.42
N GLU A 121 -9.24 -3.53 -1.94
CA GLU A 121 -9.82 -4.88 -2.02
C GLU A 121 -10.14 -5.22 -3.44
#